data_65ea7cacd53af559fbc7896c31797ca5
#
_entry.id   65ea7cacd53af559fbc7896c31797ca5
#
_cell.length_a   1.000
_cell.length_b   1.000
_cell.length_c   1.000
_cell.angle_alpha   90.00
_cell.angle_beta   90.00
_cell.angle_gamma   90.00
#
_symmetry.space_group_name_H-M   'P 1'
#
loop_
_entity.id
_entity.type
_entity.pdbx_description
1 polymer ?
#
loop_
_entity_poly.entity_id
_entity_poly.type
_entity_poly.pdbx_seq_one_letter_code
_entity_poly.pdbx_strand_id
1 'polypeptide(L)'
;MIFSTLQKLSLVPSYLWDAVWTPVWKHCMKQCGKGVYIRPMSSDIKGLWNLSVGDGTSIPKGSTIYCTDAPCTIGKKVIFGPKPTIITGDHRIDVIGKHLIDVTVEEKFINGVNPYDQPVIIEDGCWIGANVTILKGVTIGRGSIVAAGAVVIKSCDPYSIIGGIPAKLLKMRFTPEQIVEHERLLNANA
;
A
#
# COMPACT_ATOMS: atom_id res chain seq x y z
N MET A 1 -1.65 -15.86 32.68
CA MET A 1 -2.01 -14.44 32.93
C MET A 1 -0.80 -13.52 33.06
N ILE A 2 0.22 -13.86 33.86
CA ILE A 2 1.43 -13.03 34.07
C ILE A 2 2.21 -12.79 32.76
N PHE A 3 2.43 -13.80 31.93
CA PHE A 3 3.16 -13.66 30.65
C PHE A 3 2.46 -12.71 29.66
N SER A 4 1.14 -12.70 29.62
CA SER A 4 0.39 -11.75 28.75
C SER A 4 0.54 -10.29 29.21
N THR A 5 0.67 -10.07 30.52
CA THR A 5 0.90 -8.75 31.11
C THR A 5 2.32 -8.26 30.84
N LEU A 6 3.33 -9.11 31.01
CA LEU A 6 4.73 -8.80 30.68
C LEU A 6 4.91 -8.51 29.19
N GLN A 7 4.27 -9.29 28.30
CA GLN A 7 4.28 -9.05 26.88
C GLN A 7 3.68 -7.68 26.53
N LYS A 8 2.55 -7.30 27.16
CA LYS A 8 1.95 -5.98 26.96
C LYS A 8 2.87 -4.85 27.44
N LEU A 9 3.52 -5.02 28.61
CA LEU A 9 4.46 -4.05 29.14
C LEU A 9 5.69 -3.85 28.24
N SER A 10 6.20 -4.90 27.63
CA SER A 10 7.35 -4.81 26.70
C SER A 10 7.03 -4.01 25.43
N LEU A 11 5.75 -3.85 25.06
CA LEU A 11 5.32 -3.08 23.91
C LEU A 11 5.08 -1.58 24.23
N VAL A 12 5.00 -1.21 25.51
CA VAL A 12 4.70 0.17 25.93
C VAL A 12 5.66 1.20 25.32
N PRO A 13 7.00 1.00 25.29
CA PRO A 13 7.90 1.97 24.69
C PRO A 13 7.58 2.24 23.21
N SER A 14 7.30 1.20 22.43
CA SER A 14 6.96 1.37 21.01
C SER A 14 5.62 2.09 20.81
N TYR A 15 4.64 1.84 21.65
CA TYR A 15 3.35 2.55 21.62
C TYR A 15 3.50 4.03 21.97
N LEU A 16 4.31 4.37 22.98
CA LEU A 16 4.56 5.76 23.35
C LEU A 16 5.25 6.52 22.20
N TRP A 17 6.27 5.93 21.58
CA TRP A 17 6.93 6.53 20.41
C TRP A 17 5.99 6.67 19.24
N ASP A 18 5.20 5.65 18.91
CA ASP A 18 4.19 5.75 17.87
C ASP A 18 3.19 6.89 18.16
N ALA A 19 2.78 7.06 19.42
CA ALA A 19 1.86 8.15 19.81
C ALA A 19 2.45 9.54 19.54
N VAL A 20 3.76 9.71 19.79
CA VAL A 20 4.48 10.98 19.54
C VAL A 20 4.65 11.22 18.03
N TRP A 21 5.08 10.23 17.27
CA TRP A 21 5.45 10.42 15.87
C TRP A 21 4.29 10.28 14.90
N THR A 22 3.20 9.62 15.25
CA THR A 22 2.02 9.47 14.38
C THR A 22 1.45 10.82 13.91
N PRO A 23 1.25 11.84 14.75
CA PRO A 23 0.77 13.15 14.30
C PRO A 23 1.73 13.82 13.32
N VAL A 24 3.05 13.72 13.57
CA VAL A 24 4.09 14.27 12.69
C VAL A 24 4.03 13.61 11.32
N TRP A 25 4.01 12.28 11.26
CA TRP A 25 3.93 11.56 9.99
C TRP A 25 2.67 11.87 9.22
N LYS A 26 1.51 11.93 9.90
CA LYS A 26 0.24 12.32 9.26
C LYS A 26 0.29 13.72 8.65
N HIS A 27 0.97 14.66 9.32
CA HIS A 27 1.17 16.01 8.79
C HIS A 27 2.10 16.05 7.56
N CYS A 28 3.11 15.17 7.52
CA CYS A 28 4.04 15.04 6.39
C CYS A 28 3.45 14.29 5.18
N MET A 29 2.32 13.60 5.33
CA MET A 29 1.65 12.89 4.24
C MET A 29 1.02 13.88 3.25
N LYS A 30 0.99 13.50 1.96
CA LYS A 30 0.29 14.27 0.92
C LYS A 30 -1.19 14.46 1.29
N GLN A 31 -1.82 13.38 1.77
CA GLN A 31 -3.19 13.39 2.27
C GLN A 31 -3.36 12.31 3.34
N CYS A 32 -3.99 12.65 4.46
CA CYS A 32 -4.33 11.71 5.51
C CYS A 32 -5.79 11.89 5.92
N GLY A 33 -6.60 10.87 5.69
CA GLY A 33 -8.02 10.82 6.03
C GLY A 33 -8.29 10.71 7.53
N LYS A 34 -9.57 10.78 7.88
CA LYS A 34 -10.04 10.61 9.27
C LYS A 34 -9.89 9.15 9.70
N GLY A 35 -9.51 8.93 10.96
CA GLY A 35 -9.39 7.56 11.50
C GLY A 35 -8.30 6.70 10.89
N VAL A 36 -7.35 7.30 10.14
CA VAL A 36 -6.16 6.59 9.66
C VAL A 36 -5.29 6.21 10.85
N TYR A 37 -4.89 4.95 10.89
CA TYR A 37 -3.93 4.43 11.87
C TYR A 37 -2.63 4.06 11.17
N ILE A 38 -1.50 4.49 11.73
CA ILE A 38 -0.15 4.19 11.22
C ILE A 38 0.80 3.98 12.41
N ARG A 39 1.80 3.12 12.22
CA ARG A 39 2.81 2.76 13.23
C ARG A 39 4.21 3.19 12.77
N PRO A 40 4.62 4.46 12.98
CA PRO A 40 5.89 5.01 12.48
C PRO A 40 7.11 4.20 12.90
N MET A 41 7.23 3.86 14.18
CA MET A 41 8.42 3.23 14.74
C MET A 41 8.63 1.77 14.31
N SER A 42 7.62 1.15 13.75
CA SER A 42 7.69 -0.25 13.32
C SER A 42 7.48 -0.42 11.81
N SER A 43 7.46 0.67 11.05
CA SER A 43 7.27 0.68 9.61
C SER A 43 8.41 1.43 8.92
N ASP A 44 8.79 0.99 7.73
CA ASP A 44 9.78 1.67 6.88
C ASP A 44 9.04 2.36 5.72
N ILE A 45 8.77 3.66 5.87
CA ILE A 45 8.04 4.44 4.88
C ILE A 45 8.91 5.61 4.41
N LYS A 46 9.19 5.64 3.11
CA LYS A 46 9.93 6.71 2.42
C LYS A 46 9.03 7.43 1.43
N GLY A 47 9.07 8.76 1.44
CA GLY A 47 8.26 9.58 0.55
C GLY A 47 6.85 9.89 1.09
N LEU A 48 6.73 10.21 2.38
CA LEU A 48 5.45 10.58 3.00
C LEU A 48 4.71 11.67 2.22
N TRP A 49 5.43 12.63 1.62
CA TRP A 49 4.87 13.71 0.77
C TRP A 49 4.16 13.21 -0.50
N ASN A 50 4.37 11.97 -0.90
CA ASN A 50 3.72 11.30 -2.03
C ASN A 50 2.69 10.25 -1.57
N LEU A 51 2.52 10.04 -0.26
CA LEU A 51 1.59 9.07 0.30
C LEU A 51 0.25 9.72 0.63
N SER A 52 -0.82 9.20 0.03
CA SER A 52 -2.21 9.54 0.34
C SER A 52 -2.93 8.33 0.92
N VAL A 53 -3.64 8.52 2.04
CA VAL A 53 -4.41 7.44 2.70
C VAL A 53 -5.81 7.94 3.04
N GLY A 54 -6.83 7.19 2.62
CA GLY A 54 -8.24 7.50 2.83
C GLY A 54 -8.77 7.12 4.22
N ASP A 55 -9.97 7.58 4.51
CA ASP A 55 -10.63 7.44 5.80
C ASP A 55 -10.74 6.00 6.29
N GLY A 56 -10.47 5.77 7.56
CA GLY A 56 -10.64 4.48 8.22
C GLY A 56 -9.70 3.37 7.75
N THR A 57 -8.64 3.72 7.01
CA THR A 57 -7.59 2.78 6.60
C THR A 57 -6.52 2.66 7.68
N SER A 58 -6.05 1.44 7.92
CA SER A 58 -5.01 1.16 8.91
C SER A 58 -3.78 0.57 8.26
N ILE A 59 -2.63 1.24 8.41
CA ILE A 59 -1.32 0.75 7.97
C ILE A 59 -0.67 -0.01 9.13
N PRO A 60 -0.52 -1.35 9.03
CA PRO A 60 -0.04 -2.16 10.13
C PRO A 60 1.47 -1.97 10.37
N LYS A 61 1.92 -2.44 11.53
CA LYS A 61 3.35 -2.51 11.82
C LYS A 61 4.10 -3.41 10.83
N GLY A 62 5.35 -3.07 10.54
CA GLY A 62 6.19 -3.79 9.61
C GLY A 62 5.85 -3.52 8.15
N SER A 63 5.07 -2.48 7.86
CA SER A 63 4.83 -2.04 6.49
C SER A 63 6.09 -1.43 5.90
N THR A 64 6.37 -1.76 4.65
CA THR A 64 7.39 -1.11 3.83
C THR A 64 6.69 -0.38 2.69
N ILE A 65 6.79 0.95 2.64
CA ILE A 65 6.19 1.76 1.58
C ILE A 65 7.24 2.73 1.06
N TYR A 66 7.70 2.54 -0.18
CA TYR A 66 8.65 3.42 -0.85
C TYR A 66 7.95 4.13 -2.00
N CYS A 67 7.69 5.43 -1.82
CA CYS A 67 6.99 6.29 -2.78
C CYS A 67 7.68 7.67 -2.91
N THR A 68 9.02 7.67 -3.00
CA THR A 68 9.82 8.91 -3.09
C THR A 68 9.57 9.66 -4.38
N ASP A 69 9.54 8.95 -5.50
CA ASP A 69 9.57 9.54 -6.85
C ASP A 69 8.21 9.45 -7.57
N ALA A 70 7.33 8.54 -7.15
CA ALA A 70 5.98 8.43 -7.66
C ALA A 70 4.95 8.24 -6.55
N PRO A 71 3.70 8.70 -6.72
CA PRO A 71 2.66 8.65 -5.69
C PRO A 71 2.25 7.24 -5.30
N CYS A 72 1.91 7.07 -4.01
CA CYS A 72 1.15 5.94 -3.50
C CYS A 72 -0.19 6.44 -2.96
N THR A 73 -1.30 5.96 -3.52
CA THR A 73 -2.65 6.31 -3.09
C THR A 73 -3.34 5.07 -2.54
N ILE A 74 -3.75 5.13 -1.28
CA ILE A 74 -4.50 4.08 -0.60
C ILE A 74 -5.87 4.64 -0.25
N GLY A 75 -6.92 4.01 -0.72
CA GLY A 75 -8.31 4.42 -0.56
C GLY A 75 -8.82 4.31 0.87
N LYS A 76 -10.14 4.48 1.00
CA LYS A 76 -10.87 4.40 2.27
C LYS A 76 -11.15 2.95 2.65
N LYS A 77 -11.19 2.67 3.97
CA LYS A 77 -11.59 1.36 4.50
C LYS A 77 -10.76 0.19 3.95
N VAL A 78 -9.51 0.43 3.59
CA VAL A 78 -8.59 -0.63 3.16
C VAL A 78 -8.08 -1.39 4.38
N ILE A 79 -8.11 -2.72 4.28
CA ILE A 79 -7.62 -3.64 5.32
C ILE A 79 -6.31 -4.24 4.86
N PHE A 80 -5.28 -4.13 5.68
CA PHE A 80 -3.98 -4.78 5.44
C PHE A 80 -3.74 -5.91 6.44
N GLY A 81 -3.28 -7.05 5.95
CA GLY A 81 -2.57 -8.04 6.74
C GLY A 81 -1.17 -7.54 7.13
N PRO A 82 -0.45 -8.30 7.98
CA PRO A 82 0.90 -7.92 8.43
C PRO A 82 1.91 -7.78 7.29
N LYS A 83 2.84 -6.82 7.43
CA LYS A 83 4.04 -6.65 6.59
C LYS A 83 3.74 -6.50 5.08
N PRO A 84 2.86 -5.60 4.64
CA PRO A 84 2.73 -5.29 3.24
C PRO A 84 3.99 -4.55 2.76
N THR A 85 4.34 -4.75 1.48
CA THR A 85 5.40 -4.03 0.77
C THR A 85 4.81 -3.34 -0.45
N ILE A 86 4.98 -2.02 -0.55
CA ILE A 86 4.51 -1.21 -1.69
C ILE A 86 5.69 -0.40 -2.20
N ILE A 87 6.00 -0.53 -3.50
CA ILE A 87 7.14 0.14 -4.13
C ILE A 87 6.66 0.80 -5.42
N THR A 88 6.80 2.12 -5.50
CA THR A 88 6.34 2.91 -6.66
C THR A 88 7.46 3.22 -7.66
N GLY A 89 8.70 2.87 -7.33
CA GLY A 89 9.87 3.17 -8.16
C GLY A 89 10.71 1.94 -8.48
N ASP A 90 11.59 2.12 -9.47
CA ASP A 90 12.54 1.10 -9.92
C ASP A 90 13.83 1.76 -10.42
N HIS A 91 14.86 0.97 -10.66
CA HIS A 91 16.08 1.44 -11.29
C HIS A 91 16.01 1.26 -12.80
N ARG A 92 16.59 2.18 -13.56
CA ARG A 92 16.84 1.97 -14.98
C ARG A 92 17.97 0.96 -15.16
N ILE A 93 17.72 -0.08 -15.97
CA ILE A 93 18.59 -1.26 -16.08
C ILE A 93 19.29 -1.42 -17.44
N ASP A 94 19.03 -0.52 -18.39
CA ASP A 94 19.44 -0.64 -19.79
C ASP A 94 20.52 0.36 -20.23
N VAL A 95 21.19 1.02 -19.27
CA VAL A 95 22.28 1.97 -19.57
C VAL A 95 23.60 1.22 -19.72
N ILE A 96 24.07 1.10 -20.96
CA ILE A 96 25.32 0.42 -21.26
C ILE A 96 26.52 1.21 -20.73
N GLY A 97 27.48 0.52 -20.11
CA GLY A 97 28.73 1.12 -19.60
C GLY A 97 28.63 1.76 -18.23
N LYS A 98 27.48 1.60 -17.52
CA LYS A 98 27.28 2.05 -16.14
C LYS A 98 26.86 0.92 -15.21
N HIS A 99 27.28 1.00 -13.96
CA HIS A 99 26.64 0.25 -12.90
C HIS A 99 25.25 0.84 -12.58
N LEU A 100 24.32 0.03 -12.10
CA LEU A 100 22.96 0.49 -11.79
C LEU A 100 22.92 1.66 -10.79
N ILE A 101 23.86 1.67 -9.84
CA ILE A 101 23.96 2.71 -8.81
C ILE A 101 24.42 4.07 -9.39
N ASP A 102 25.10 4.07 -10.53
CA ASP A 102 25.64 5.26 -11.17
C ASP A 102 24.66 5.87 -12.19
N VAL A 103 23.51 5.26 -12.38
CA VAL A 103 22.44 5.79 -13.24
C VAL A 103 21.71 6.90 -12.48
N THR A 104 21.73 8.10 -13.03
CA THR A 104 21.12 9.28 -12.39
C THR A 104 19.60 9.31 -12.55
N VAL A 105 18.94 10.19 -11.79
CA VAL A 105 17.48 10.36 -11.87
C VAL A 105 17.06 10.90 -13.24
N GLU A 106 17.85 11.80 -13.82
CA GLU A 106 17.61 12.38 -15.15
C GLU A 106 17.65 11.32 -16.24
N GLU A 107 18.53 10.33 -16.10
CA GLU A 107 18.65 9.22 -17.04
C GLU A 107 17.46 8.25 -16.99
N LYS A 108 16.62 8.29 -15.93
CA LYS A 108 15.37 7.54 -15.90
C LYS A 108 14.35 8.06 -16.92
N PHE A 109 14.53 9.29 -17.44
CA PHE A 109 13.60 9.86 -18.41
C PHE A 109 13.95 9.40 -19.83
N ILE A 110 12.96 8.83 -20.54
CA ILE A 110 13.04 8.45 -21.94
C ILE A 110 12.02 9.31 -22.69
N ASN A 111 12.48 10.18 -23.59
CA ASN A 111 11.63 11.13 -24.30
C ASN A 111 10.71 11.96 -23.38
N GLY A 112 11.24 12.39 -22.23
CA GLY A 112 10.50 13.18 -21.24
C GLY A 112 9.54 12.42 -20.34
N VAL A 113 9.47 11.10 -20.47
CA VAL A 113 8.64 10.21 -19.64
C VAL A 113 9.53 9.34 -18.76
N ASN A 114 9.19 9.19 -17.50
CA ASN A 114 9.85 8.26 -16.59
C ASN A 114 9.03 6.96 -16.45
N PRO A 115 9.42 5.86 -17.11
CA PRO A 115 8.73 4.59 -17.02
C PRO A 115 9.11 3.76 -15.80
N TYR A 116 10.11 4.20 -15.04
CA TYR A 116 10.66 3.45 -13.90
C TYR A 116 9.96 3.79 -12.58
N ASP A 117 9.42 5.01 -12.46
CA ASP A 117 8.70 5.46 -11.27
C ASP A 117 7.24 5.70 -11.65
N GLN A 118 6.34 4.80 -11.21
CA GLN A 118 4.92 4.83 -11.57
C GLN A 118 4.04 4.71 -10.33
N PRO A 119 2.88 5.40 -10.28
CA PRO A 119 2.03 5.38 -9.12
C PRO A 119 1.51 3.99 -8.79
N VAL A 120 1.31 3.73 -7.50
CA VAL A 120 0.51 2.61 -7.01
C VAL A 120 -0.79 3.13 -6.45
N ILE A 121 -1.90 2.52 -6.85
CA ILE A 121 -3.25 2.87 -6.40
C ILE A 121 -3.90 1.63 -5.79
N ILE A 122 -4.36 1.74 -4.56
CA ILE A 122 -5.22 0.75 -3.91
C ILE A 122 -6.54 1.46 -3.68
N GLU A 123 -7.59 1.04 -4.39
CA GLU A 123 -8.90 1.67 -4.29
C GLU A 123 -9.62 1.29 -2.99
N ASP A 124 -10.81 1.88 -2.77
CA ASP A 124 -11.58 1.74 -1.54
C ASP A 124 -12.00 0.29 -1.25
N GLY A 125 -12.03 -0.07 0.03
CA GLY A 125 -12.58 -1.33 0.51
C GLY A 125 -11.78 -2.58 0.14
N CYS A 126 -10.53 -2.46 -0.30
CA CYS A 126 -9.66 -3.59 -0.60
C CYS A 126 -9.18 -4.30 0.66
N TRP A 127 -8.93 -5.59 0.51
CA TRP A 127 -8.23 -6.39 1.52
C TRP A 127 -6.90 -6.89 0.95
N ILE A 128 -5.80 -6.42 1.51
CA ILE A 128 -4.44 -6.82 1.16
C ILE A 128 -3.97 -7.82 2.21
N GLY A 129 -3.72 -9.05 1.79
CA GLY A 129 -3.26 -10.14 2.67
C GLY A 129 -1.88 -9.89 3.28
N ALA A 130 -1.47 -10.78 4.19
CA ALA A 130 -0.15 -10.70 4.82
C ALA A 130 0.99 -10.91 3.82
N ASN A 131 2.11 -10.19 4.00
CA ASN A 131 3.33 -10.29 3.17
C ASN A 131 3.06 -10.11 1.66
N VAL A 132 2.08 -9.30 1.29
CA VAL A 132 1.82 -8.94 -0.11
C VAL A 132 2.83 -7.91 -0.55
N THR A 133 3.37 -8.07 -1.76
CA THR A 133 4.21 -7.07 -2.44
C THR A 133 3.45 -6.50 -3.63
N ILE A 134 3.32 -5.16 -3.69
CA ILE A 134 2.70 -4.44 -4.80
C ILE A 134 3.76 -3.55 -5.43
N LEU A 135 4.00 -3.73 -6.73
CA LEU A 135 5.01 -3.00 -7.46
C LEU A 135 4.41 -1.82 -8.25
N LYS A 136 5.29 -0.97 -8.75
CA LYS A 136 4.98 0.24 -9.51
C LYS A 136 3.95 0.03 -10.62
N GLY A 137 3.14 1.05 -10.89
CA GLY A 137 2.16 1.06 -11.97
C GLY A 137 0.91 0.21 -11.73
N VAL A 138 0.77 -0.38 -10.52
CA VAL A 138 -0.36 -1.25 -10.19
C VAL A 138 -1.53 -0.45 -9.61
N THR A 139 -2.72 -0.73 -10.13
CA THR A 139 -4.00 -0.36 -9.51
C THR A 139 -4.72 -1.63 -9.02
N ILE A 140 -5.00 -1.68 -7.73
CA ILE A 140 -5.90 -2.68 -7.14
C ILE A 140 -7.31 -2.10 -7.14
N GLY A 141 -8.19 -2.63 -7.99
CA GLY A 141 -9.57 -2.14 -8.11
C GLY A 141 -10.37 -2.32 -6.83
N ARG A 142 -11.35 -1.43 -6.60
CA ARG A 142 -12.15 -1.37 -5.36
C ARG A 142 -12.72 -2.72 -4.94
N GLY A 143 -12.79 -2.93 -3.64
CA GLY A 143 -13.37 -4.14 -3.06
C GLY A 143 -12.63 -5.43 -3.39
N SER A 144 -11.45 -5.36 -4.02
CA SER A 144 -10.65 -6.52 -4.36
C SER A 144 -9.91 -7.11 -3.15
N ILE A 145 -9.53 -8.36 -3.28
CA ILE A 145 -8.77 -9.11 -2.28
C ILE A 145 -7.47 -9.59 -2.91
N VAL A 146 -6.35 -9.27 -2.28
CA VAL A 146 -5.04 -9.80 -2.64
C VAL A 146 -4.64 -10.86 -1.62
N ALA A 147 -4.47 -12.10 -2.07
CA ALA A 147 -4.12 -13.23 -1.22
C ALA A 147 -2.75 -13.04 -0.57
N ALA A 148 -2.57 -13.59 0.63
CA ALA A 148 -1.31 -13.51 1.37
C ALA A 148 -0.12 -14.06 0.55
N GLY A 149 1.04 -13.39 0.67
CA GLY A 149 2.27 -13.76 -0.04
C GLY A 149 2.27 -13.46 -1.54
N ALA A 150 1.26 -12.80 -2.08
CA ALA A 150 1.21 -12.47 -3.50
C ALA A 150 2.22 -11.37 -3.88
N VAL A 151 2.76 -11.45 -5.11
CA VAL A 151 3.54 -10.39 -5.73
C VAL A 151 2.76 -9.84 -6.93
N VAL A 152 2.23 -8.62 -6.74
CA VAL A 152 1.35 -7.98 -7.74
C VAL A 152 2.17 -7.06 -8.63
N ILE A 153 2.22 -7.40 -9.91
CA ILE A 153 2.95 -6.68 -10.96
C ILE A 153 2.03 -6.15 -12.06
N LYS A 154 0.73 -6.42 -11.97
CA LYS A 154 -0.31 -5.96 -12.91
C LYS A 154 -1.56 -5.56 -12.16
N SER A 155 -2.24 -4.55 -12.64
CA SER A 155 -3.53 -4.09 -12.12
C SER A 155 -4.60 -5.17 -12.19
N CYS A 156 -5.60 -5.07 -11.33
CA CYS A 156 -6.78 -5.92 -11.37
C CYS A 156 -8.06 -5.08 -11.37
N ASP A 157 -9.11 -5.65 -11.96
CA ASP A 157 -10.44 -5.04 -11.98
C ASP A 157 -11.06 -5.01 -10.57
N PRO A 158 -12.03 -4.12 -10.33
CA PRO A 158 -12.79 -4.10 -9.08
C PRO A 158 -13.39 -5.47 -8.73
N TYR A 159 -13.44 -5.76 -7.44
CA TYR A 159 -14.00 -7.02 -6.89
C TYR A 159 -13.27 -8.30 -7.33
N SER A 160 -12.02 -8.18 -7.77
CA SER A 160 -11.17 -9.32 -8.07
C SER A 160 -10.61 -9.97 -6.80
N ILE A 161 -10.45 -11.29 -6.81
CA ILE A 161 -9.60 -12.03 -5.86
C ILE A 161 -8.38 -12.50 -6.64
N ILE A 162 -7.21 -11.94 -6.31
CA ILE A 162 -5.95 -12.23 -6.98
C ILE A 162 -4.95 -12.87 -6.01
N GLY A 163 -4.00 -13.64 -6.53
CA GLY A 163 -2.96 -14.26 -5.71
C GLY A 163 -1.88 -14.96 -6.52
N GLY A 164 -0.80 -15.33 -5.86
CA GLY A 164 0.36 -16.02 -6.45
C GLY A 164 1.54 -15.10 -6.76
N ILE A 165 2.62 -15.66 -7.35
CA ILE A 165 3.88 -15.00 -7.73
C ILE A 165 4.20 -15.41 -9.17
N PRO A 166 4.00 -14.51 -10.17
CA PRO A 166 3.24 -13.26 -10.07
C PRO A 166 1.75 -13.49 -9.81
N ALA A 167 1.08 -12.50 -9.19
CA ALA A 167 -0.33 -12.57 -8.89
C ALA A 167 -1.18 -12.66 -10.17
N LYS A 168 -2.19 -13.53 -10.14
CA LYS A 168 -3.16 -13.75 -11.21
C LYS A 168 -4.56 -13.72 -10.63
N LEU A 169 -5.56 -13.44 -11.47
CA LEU A 169 -6.96 -13.56 -11.11
C LEU A 169 -7.26 -15.01 -10.72
N LEU A 170 -7.78 -15.21 -9.52
CA LEU A 170 -8.26 -16.51 -9.02
C LEU A 170 -9.76 -16.65 -9.27
N LYS A 171 -10.52 -15.61 -8.93
CA LYS A 171 -11.97 -15.52 -9.20
C LYS A 171 -12.46 -14.09 -8.93
N MET A 172 -13.70 -13.82 -9.33
CA MET A 172 -14.41 -12.62 -8.88
C MET A 172 -14.96 -12.85 -7.47
N ARG A 173 -15.02 -11.78 -6.67
CA ARG A 173 -15.60 -11.79 -5.31
C ARG A 173 -17.11 -11.95 -5.34
N PHE A 174 -17.75 -11.33 -6.32
CA PHE A 174 -19.20 -11.26 -6.47
C PHE A 174 -19.60 -11.52 -7.93
N THR A 175 -20.87 -11.91 -8.16
CA THR A 175 -21.47 -11.86 -9.51
C THR A 175 -21.73 -10.40 -9.91
N PRO A 176 -21.95 -10.11 -11.20
CA PRO A 176 -22.31 -8.76 -11.66
C PRO A 176 -23.52 -8.18 -10.90
N GLU A 177 -24.55 -8.97 -10.67
CA GLU A 177 -25.78 -8.57 -9.97
C GLU A 177 -25.50 -8.25 -8.49
N GLN A 178 -24.64 -9.06 -7.84
CA GLN A 178 -24.21 -8.84 -6.47
C GLN A 178 -23.35 -7.57 -6.34
N ILE A 179 -22.54 -7.24 -7.35
CA ILE A 179 -21.76 -5.98 -7.37
C ILE A 179 -22.71 -4.79 -7.39
N VAL A 180 -23.72 -4.81 -8.26
CA VAL A 180 -24.72 -3.71 -8.35
C VAL A 180 -25.43 -3.51 -7.02
N GLU A 181 -25.89 -4.59 -6.39
CA GLU A 181 -26.58 -4.51 -5.09
C GLU A 181 -25.65 -4.07 -3.98
N HIS A 182 -24.41 -4.57 -3.95
CA HIS A 182 -23.41 -4.17 -2.98
C HIS A 182 -23.10 -2.67 -3.04
N GLU A 183 -22.88 -2.13 -4.26
CA GLU A 183 -22.63 -0.69 -4.45
C GLU A 183 -23.85 0.14 -4.04
N ARG A 184 -25.07 -0.31 -4.38
CA ARG A 184 -26.30 0.35 -3.96
C ARG A 184 -26.40 0.46 -2.43
N LEU A 185 -26.12 -0.64 -1.72
CA LEU A 185 -26.15 -0.69 -0.25
C LEU A 185 -25.05 0.16 0.38
N LEU A 186 -23.84 0.16 -0.17
CA LEU A 186 -22.75 1.01 0.30
C LEU A 186 -23.10 2.50 0.20
N ASN A 187 -23.67 2.92 -0.93
CA ASN A 187 -24.07 4.31 -1.16
C ASN A 187 -25.24 4.76 -0.27
N ALA A 188 -26.13 3.85 0.12
CA ALA A 188 -27.22 4.14 1.05
C ALA A 188 -26.76 4.32 2.51
N ASN A 189 -25.57 3.82 2.86
CA ASN A 189 -24.98 3.89 4.21
C ASN A 189 -23.80 4.88 4.31
N ALA A 190 -23.49 5.64 3.25
CA ALA A 190 -22.44 6.65 3.20
C ALA A 190 -22.97 8.02 3.59
#